data_4f4d6626eba9165911ff325637d08e3d
#
_entry.id   4f4d6626eba9165911ff325637d08e3d
#
_cell.length_a   1.000
_cell.length_b   1.000
_cell.length_c   1.000
_cell.angle_alpha   90.00
_cell.angle_beta   90.00
_cell.angle_gamma   90.00
#
_symmetry.space_group_name_H-M   'P 1'
#
loop_
_entity.id
_entity.type
_entity.pdbx_description
1 polymer ?
#
loop_
_entity_poly.entity_id
_entity_poly.type
_entity_poly.pdbx_seq_one_letter_code
_entity_poly.pdbx_strand_id
1 'polypeptide(L)'
;MGLFKSLFGTYSTKELKRIEPIKNAVLALEDKYAKMSEQELKSQTGILKDRLAAGETLDDILPDAFAVCREASTRVIGIRHYPVQIIGGIVLHQGRIAEMKTGEGKTFVAALPSYLNGLTGKGVHIVTVNDYLAKRDSELMAKVHRYLGLTVGLIAHDMDNDARRAAYACDITYATNNELGFDYLRDNMCMYKKDKVQREPNFAIVDEVDSILIDEARTPLIISGRGDKSTDLYEKADKFAKTLTMNKVAELDDKEDYEAKFDGDYLIDEKAKTCNLLPNGVAKAEKYFGVENLMDPENTTLLHHINQAIRANGIMKLDIDYVIKDGEIVIVDEFTGRLMFGRRYNDGLHQAIEAKEGVKVNRESKTLATITFQNFFRLYDKLSGMTGTAMTEESEFRQIYSLDVIEIPTNKPVIRIDNHDQIYKNERGKFKAVCDQVEACHKKGQPVLVGTVTIEKSELVSKLLKARGIKHQVLNAKNHEREAEIVAQAGKLSLIHISEPT
;
A
#
# COMPACT_ATOMS: atom_id res chain seq x y z
N MET A 1 -35.59 -6.31 -3.56
CA MET A 1 -34.41 -7.20 -3.56
C MET A 1 -34.19 -7.97 -2.24
N GLY A 2 -34.81 -7.63 -1.13
CA GLY A 2 -34.61 -8.30 0.19
C GLY A 2 -35.18 -9.72 0.32
N LEU A 3 -36.37 -10.00 -0.22
CA LEU A 3 -37.01 -11.32 -0.04
C LEU A 3 -36.36 -12.47 -0.82
N PHE A 4 -35.78 -12.20 -2.00
CA PHE A 4 -35.07 -13.23 -2.79
C PHE A 4 -33.72 -13.63 -2.17
N LYS A 5 -32.99 -12.68 -1.54
CA LYS A 5 -31.73 -13.00 -0.81
C LYS A 5 -31.98 -13.90 0.41
N SER A 6 -33.13 -13.77 1.06
CA SER A 6 -33.51 -14.59 2.22
C SER A 6 -33.82 -16.05 1.87
N LEU A 7 -34.32 -16.34 0.66
CA LEU A 7 -34.70 -17.70 0.24
C LEU A 7 -33.56 -18.51 -0.43
N PHE A 8 -32.63 -17.86 -1.11
CA PHE A 8 -31.58 -18.54 -1.91
C PHE A 8 -30.16 -18.38 -1.37
N GLY A 9 -29.95 -17.64 -0.29
CA GLY A 9 -28.63 -17.33 0.28
C GLY A 9 -27.78 -16.46 -0.65
N THR A 10 -26.69 -15.92 -0.11
CA THR A 10 -25.67 -15.18 -0.89
C THR A 10 -24.74 -16.16 -1.58
N TYR A 11 -23.92 -15.67 -2.54
CA TYR A 11 -22.83 -16.43 -3.16
C TYR A 11 -21.90 -17.01 -2.06
N SER A 12 -21.45 -16.19 -1.13
CA SER A 12 -20.62 -16.62 0.00
C SER A 12 -21.28 -17.74 0.81
N THR A 13 -22.59 -17.68 1.08
CA THR A 13 -23.30 -18.73 1.82
C THR A 13 -23.27 -20.09 1.10
N LYS A 14 -23.34 -20.11 -0.23
CA LYS A 14 -23.26 -21.35 -1.01
C LYS A 14 -21.83 -21.92 -0.99
N GLU A 15 -20.84 -21.08 -1.13
CA GLU A 15 -19.44 -21.48 -1.10
C GLU A 15 -19.03 -21.97 0.29
N LEU A 16 -19.48 -21.32 1.36
CA LEU A 16 -19.28 -21.78 2.73
C LEU A 16 -19.80 -23.20 2.96
N LYS A 17 -20.98 -23.54 2.36
CA LYS A 17 -21.51 -24.92 2.41
C LYS A 17 -20.61 -25.94 1.70
N ARG A 18 -19.92 -25.53 0.63
CA ARG A 18 -18.96 -26.40 -0.09
C ARG A 18 -17.67 -26.59 0.70
N ILE A 19 -17.26 -25.57 1.46
CA ILE A 19 -16.06 -25.59 2.31
C ILE A 19 -16.31 -26.35 3.61
N GLU A 20 -17.54 -26.40 4.09
CA GLU A 20 -17.93 -27.03 5.37
C GLU A 20 -17.43 -28.47 5.54
N PRO A 21 -17.55 -29.37 4.56
CA PRO A 21 -17.01 -30.74 4.68
C PRO A 21 -15.50 -30.78 4.86
N ILE A 22 -14.75 -29.89 4.16
CA ILE A 22 -13.29 -29.81 4.24
C ILE A 22 -12.87 -29.32 5.64
N LYS A 23 -13.51 -28.26 6.13
CA LYS A 23 -13.30 -27.78 7.51
C LYS A 23 -13.56 -28.87 8.54
N ASN A 24 -14.65 -29.63 8.38
CA ASN A 24 -15.01 -30.70 9.29
C ASN A 24 -13.99 -31.85 9.24
N ALA A 25 -13.42 -32.16 8.06
CA ALA A 25 -12.35 -33.15 7.94
C ALA A 25 -11.08 -32.69 8.71
N VAL A 26 -10.71 -31.40 8.63
CA VAL A 26 -9.60 -30.84 9.42
C VAL A 26 -9.85 -30.98 10.91
N LEU A 27 -11.06 -30.62 11.38
CA LEU A 27 -11.43 -30.70 12.79
C LEU A 27 -11.47 -32.14 13.31
N ALA A 28 -11.90 -33.10 12.51
CA ALA A 28 -11.94 -34.52 12.86
C ALA A 28 -10.55 -35.13 13.12
N LEU A 29 -9.49 -34.53 12.58
CA LEU A 29 -8.10 -34.94 12.79
C LEU A 29 -7.46 -34.37 14.07
N GLU A 30 -8.16 -33.53 14.82
CA GLU A 30 -7.65 -32.86 16.01
C GLU A 30 -7.05 -33.84 17.02
N ASP A 31 -7.79 -34.84 17.43
CA ASP A 31 -7.35 -35.82 18.42
C ASP A 31 -6.17 -36.69 17.94
N LYS A 32 -6.09 -36.94 16.63
CA LYS A 32 -4.98 -37.67 16.02
C LYS A 32 -3.66 -36.92 16.24
N TYR A 33 -3.62 -35.64 15.90
CA TYR A 33 -2.38 -34.83 15.97
C TYR A 33 -2.08 -34.33 17.39
N ALA A 34 -3.09 -34.10 18.22
CA ALA A 34 -2.91 -33.72 19.62
C ALA A 34 -2.20 -34.79 20.45
N LYS A 35 -2.42 -36.10 20.12
CA LYS A 35 -1.81 -37.25 20.80
C LYS A 35 -0.38 -37.53 20.35
N MET A 36 0.07 -36.96 19.25
CA MET A 36 1.43 -37.18 18.73
C MET A 36 2.48 -36.54 19.65
N SER A 37 3.60 -37.23 19.80
CA SER A 37 4.81 -36.65 20.39
C SER A 37 5.32 -35.48 19.51
N GLU A 38 6.24 -34.69 20.05
CA GLU A 38 6.83 -33.58 19.30
C GLU A 38 7.55 -34.07 18.04
N GLN A 39 8.28 -35.18 18.15
CA GLN A 39 9.03 -35.75 17.03
C GLN A 39 8.10 -36.27 15.93
N GLU A 40 7.02 -36.96 16.31
CA GLU A 40 6.01 -37.47 15.38
C GLU A 40 5.29 -36.31 14.64
N LEU A 41 4.97 -35.22 15.35
CA LEU A 41 4.34 -34.07 14.72
C LEU A 41 5.28 -33.36 13.73
N LYS A 42 6.54 -33.17 14.08
CA LYS A 42 7.56 -32.60 13.18
C LYS A 42 7.80 -33.49 11.94
N SER A 43 7.74 -34.80 12.06
CA SER A 43 7.93 -35.72 10.94
C SER A 43 6.79 -35.70 9.92
N GLN A 44 5.62 -35.14 10.29
CA GLN A 44 4.48 -35.05 9.37
C GLN A 44 4.76 -34.24 8.11
N THR A 45 5.61 -33.22 8.20
CA THR A 45 6.04 -32.44 7.01
C THR A 45 6.73 -33.34 5.96
N GLY A 46 7.59 -34.27 6.40
CA GLY A 46 8.21 -35.24 5.49
C GLY A 46 7.17 -36.17 4.87
N ILE A 47 6.27 -36.72 5.69
CA ILE A 47 5.21 -37.62 5.22
C ILE A 47 4.30 -36.93 4.20
N LEU A 48 3.92 -35.66 4.43
CA LEU A 48 3.09 -34.88 3.50
C LEU A 48 3.81 -34.57 2.20
N LYS A 49 5.12 -34.28 2.25
CA LYS A 49 5.95 -34.11 1.04
C LYS A 49 6.07 -35.43 0.26
N ASP A 50 6.20 -36.57 0.93
CA ASP A 50 6.25 -37.90 0.28
C ASP A 50 4.91 -38.22 -0.41
N ARG A 51 3.77 -37.87 0.21
CA ARG A 51 2.43 -38.04 -0.40
C ARG A 51 2.30 -37.21 -1.67
N LEU A 52 2.75 -35.92 -1.65
CA LEU A 52 2.80 -35.08 -2.86
C LEU A 52 3.72 -35.70 -3.95
N ALA A 53 4.89 -36.21 -3.57
CA ALA A 53 5.79 -36.88 -4.50
C ALA A 53 5.18 -38.17 -5.08
N ALA A 54 4.29 -38.85 -4.34
CA ALA A 54 3.56 -40.02 -4.79
C ALA A 54 2.36 -39.70 -5.71
N GLY A 55 2.06 -38.39 -5.93
CA GLY A 55 1.03 -37.92 -6.88
C GLY A 55 -0.27 -37.44 -6.25
N GLU A 56 -0.37 -37.39 -4.91
CA GLU A 56 -1.51 -36.72 -4.26
C GLU A 56 -1.45 -35.21 -4.53
N THR A 57 -2.62 -34.58 -4.59
CA THR A 57 -2.73 -33.11 -4.79
C THR A 57 -2.65 -32.38 -3.44
N LEU A 58 -2.46 -31.05 -3.51
CA LEU A 58 -2.54 -30.21 -2.31
C LEU A 58 -3.92 -30.29 -1.64
N ASP A 59 -5.00 -30.45 -2.42
CA ASP A 59 -6.35 -30.60 -1.88
C ASP A 59 -6.53 -31.94 -1.13
N ASP A 60 -5.90 -33.02 -1.60
CA ASP A 60 -5.95 -34.33 -0.95
C ASP A 60 -5.29 -34.30 0.44
N ILE A 61 -4.16 -33.61 0.57
CA ILE A 61 -3.41 -33.49 1.82
C ILE A 61 -3.84 -32.32 2.72
N LEU A 62 -4.69 -31.41 2.23
CA LEU A 62 -5.11 -30.21 2.94
C LEU A 62 -5.63 -30.49 4.35
N PRO A 63 -6.53 -31.49 4.58
CA PRO A 63 -7.04 -31.73 5.93
C PRO A 63 -5.93 -32.08 6.93
N ASP A 64 -5.00 -32.94 6.53
CA ASP A 64 -3.87 -33.35 7.39
C ASP A 64 -2.90 -32.15 7.59
N ALA A 65 -2.53 -31.42 6.53
CA ALA A 65 -1.63 -30.30 6.63
C ALA A 65 -2.17 -29.16 7.52
N PHE A 66 -3.46 -28.83 7.40
CA PHE A 66 -4.07 -27.81 8.24
C PHE A 66 -4.17 -28.27 9.70
N ALA A 67 -4.49 -29.54 9.94
CA ALA A 67 -4.55 -30.08 11.29
C ALA A 67 -3.16 -30.12 11.97
N VAL A 68 -2.11 -30.50 11.23
CA VAL A 68 -0.70 -30.43 11.68
C VAL A 68 -0.28 -29.01 12.02
N CYS A 69 -0.53 -28.04 11.11
CA CYS A 69 -0.19 -26.64 11.34
C CYS A 69 -0.95 -26.05 12.54
N ARG A 70 -2.23 -26.40 12.69
CA ARG A 70 -3.08 -25.97 13.80
C ARG A 70 -2.56 -26.48 15.14
N GLU A 71 -2.15 -27.73 15.22
CA GLU A 71 -1.58 -28.35 16.44
C GLU A 71 -0.21 -27.72 16.74
N ALA A 72 0.65 -27.54 15.73
CA ALA A 72 1.93 -26.86 15.89
C ALA A 72 1.77 -25.43 16.42
N SER A 73 0.83 -24.67 15.87
CA SER A 73 0.48 -23.32 16.35
C SER A 73 0.07 -23.34 17.83
N THR A 74 -0.73 -24.32 18.24
CA THR A 74 -1.14 -24.48 19.63
C THR A 74 0.06 -24.71 20.55
N ARG A 75 0.99 -25.59 20.15
CA ARG A 75 2.17 -25.95 20.97
C ARG A 75 3.23 -24.84 21.02
N VAL A 76 3.45 -24.14 19.90
CA VAL A 76 4.56 -23.22 19.76
C VAL A 76 4.23 -21.78 20.22
N ILE A 77 3.04 -21.32 19.90
CA ILE A 77 2.62 -19.94 20.18
C ILE A 77 1.35 -19.86 21.04
N GLY A 78 0.80 -20.99 21.49
CA GLY A 78 -0.39 -21.03 22.34
C GLY A 78 -1.69 -20.65 21.65
N ILE A 79 -1.71 -20.58 20.32
CA ILE A 79 -2.87 -20.14 19.55
C ILE A 79 -3.43 -21.31 18.75
N ARG A 80 -4.69 -21.65 19.04
CA ARG A 80 -5.45 -22.66 18.33
C ARG A 80 -6.41 -21.98 17.36
N HIS A 81 -6.29 -22.26 16.08
CA HIS A 81 -7.17 -21.70 15.06
C HIS A 81 -8.64 -22.07 15.30
N TYR A 82 -9.50 -21.09 15.23
CA TYR A 82 -10.95 -21.27 15.28
C TYR A 82 -11.50 -21.89 13.98
N PRO A 83 -12.68 -22.52 14.00
CA PRO A 83 -13.29 -23.07 12.78
C PRO A 83 -13.43 -22.05 11.65
N VAL A 84 -13.76 -20.79 11.95
CA VAL A 84 -13.86 -19.71 10.96
C VAL A 84 -12.50 -19.36 10.34
N GLN A 85 -11.41 -19.46 11.10
CA GLN A 85 -10.05 -19.25 10.60
C GLN A 85 -9.61 -20.39 9.68
N ILE A 86 -10.03 -21.63 9.93
CA ILE A 86 -9.81 -22.76 9.02
C ILE A 86 -10.53 -22.49 7.69
N ILE A 87 -11.78 -22.01 7.72
CA ILE A 87 -12.53 -21.61 6.52
C ILE A 87 -11.75 -20.54 5.75
N GLY A 88 -11.28 -19.48 6.42
CA GLY A 88 -10.46 -18.43 5.79
C GLY A 88 -9.21 -19.00 5.13
N GLY A 89 -8.50 -19.92 5.81
CA GLY A 89 -7.32 -20.59 5.25
C GLY A 89 -7.64 -21.43 3.99
N ILE A 90 -8.78 -22.11 3.95
CA ILE A 90 -9.24 -22.87 2.78
C ILE A 90 -9.55 -21.92 1.62
N VAL A 91 -10.24 -20.80 1.87
CA VAL A 91 -10.53 -19.77 0.87
C VAL A 91 -9.24 -19.20 0.26
N LEU A 92 -8.25 -18.89 1.09
CA LEU A 92 -6.93 -18.42 0.62
C LEU A 92 -6.22 -19.49 -0.21
N HIS A 93 -6.24 -20.77 0.23
CA HIS A 93 -5.64 -21.84 -0.54
C HIS A 93 -6.29 -22.01 -1.92
N GLN A 94 -7.58 -21.78 -2.04
CA GLN A 94 -8.32 -21.85 -3.30
C GLN A 94 -8.03 -20.68 -4.26
N GLY A 95 -7.13 -19.74 -3.91
CA GLY A 95 -6.83 -18.57 -4.74
C GLY A 95 -7.99 -17.57 -4.76
N ARG A 96 -8.57 -17.27 -3.61
CA ARG A 96 -9.73 -16.39 -3.44
C ARG A 96 -9.46 -15.36 -2.33
N ILE A 97 -10.34 -14.39 -2.18
CA ILE A 97 -10.26 -13.38 -1.12
C ILE A 97 -11.13 -13.78 0.07
N ALA A 98 -10.52 -13.86 1.25
CA ALA A 98 -11.23 -14.06 2.52
C ALA A 98 -11.54 -12.70 3.15
N GLU A 99 -12.80 -12.26 3.10
CA GLU A 99 -13.21 -11.10 3.88
C GLU A 99 -13.46 -11.54 5.32
N MET A 100 -12.57 -11.09 6.21
CA MET A 100 -12.64 -11.35 7.64
C MET A 100 -12.60 -10.04 8.41
N LYS A 101 -13.54 -9.85 9.31
CA LYS A 101 -13.62 -8.61 10.10
C LYS A 101 -12.34 -8.37 10.89
N THR A 102 -12.03 -7.11 11.13
CA THR A 102 -10.87 -6.71 11.93
C THR A 102 -10.92 -7.35 13.31
N GLY A 103 -9.79 -7.91 13.77
CA GLY A 103 -9.70 -8.61 15.06
C GLY A 103 -9.97 -10.11 14.99
N GLU A 104 -10.37 -10.69 13.86
CA GLU A 104 -10.58 -12.14 13.68
C GLU A 104 -9.28 -12.94 13.51
N GLY A 105 -8.12 -12.28 13.54
CA GLY A 105 -6.80 -12.93 13.51
C GLY A 105 -6.34 -13.37 12.13
N LYS A 106 -6.47 -12.51 11.12
CA LYS A 106 -6.04 -12.75 9.73
C LYS A 106 -4.60 -13.27 9.62
N THR A 107 -3.68 -12.71 10.40
CA THR A 107 -2.26 -13.16 10.43
C THR A 107 -2.12 -14.66 10.71
N PHE A 108 -2.92 -15.21 11.61
CA PHE A 108 -2.90 -16.66 11.91
C PHE A 108 -3.54 -17.48 10.80
N VAL A 109 -4.57 -16.95 10.15
CA VAL A 109 -5.24 -17.61 9.02
C VAL A 109 -4.27 -17.90 7.89
N ALA A 110 -3.40 -16.95 7.55
CA ALA A 110 -2.40 -17.08 6.50
C ALA A 110 -1.39 -18.22 6.76
N ALA A 111 -1.17 -18.62 8.03
CA ALA A 111 -0.25 -19.70 8.37
C ALA A 111 -0.69 -21.08 7.81
N LEU A 112 -1.99 -21.33 7.73
CA LEU A 112 -2.52 -22.61 7.24
C LEU A 112 -2.21 -22.83 5.74
N PRO A 113 -2.63 -21.94 4.83
CA PRO A 113 -2.35 -22.10 3.40
C PRO A 113 -0.86 -21.90 3.06
N SER A 114 -0.12 -21.07 3.82
CA SER A 114 1.31 -20.91 3.58
C SER A 114 2.09 -22.18 3.94
N TYR A 115 1.73 -22.88 5.03
CA TYR A 115 2.31 -24.16 5.35
C TYR A 115 2.02 -25.19 4.25
N LEU A 116 0.74 -25.39 3.88
CA LEU A 116 0.33 -26.35 2.85
C LEU A 116 1.05 -26.11 1.52
N ASN A 117 1.04 -24.87 1.03
CA ASN A 117 1.66 -24.57 -0.27
C ASN A 117 3.20 -24.52 -0.18
N GLY A 118 3.76 -24.21 0.99
CA GLY A 118 5.21 -24.27 1.25
C GLY A 118 5.78 -25.70 1.12
N LEU A 119 4.97 -26.73 1.31
CA LEU A 119 5.38 -28.14 1.12
C LEU A 119 5.84 -28.42 -0.32
N THR A 120 5.38 -27.67 -1.30
CA THR A 120 5.78 -27.83 -2.71
C THR A 120 7.23 -27.39 -2.97
N GLY A 121 7.85 -26.60 -2.09
CA GLY A 121 9.16 -26.01 -2.29
C GLY A 121 9.24 -24.91 -3.37
N LYS A 122 8.09 -24.55 -4.00
CA LYS A 122 8.04 -23.53 -5.07
C LYS A 122 8.07 -22.09 -4.53
N GLY A 123 7.83 -21.89 -3.26
CA GLY A 123 7.78 -20.59 -2.59
C GLY A 123 6.38 -20.01 -2.46
N VAL A 124 6.14 -19.45 -1.28
CA VAL A 124 4.92 -18.69 -0.95
C VAL A 124 5.33 -17.33 -0.45
N HIS A 125 4.80 -16.27 -1.05
CA HIS A 125 5.01 -14.91 -0.60
C HIS A 125 3.84 -14.44 0.25
N ILE A 126 4.10 -13.95 1.46
CA ILE A 126 3.12 -13.26 2.30
C ILE A 126 3.42 -11.78 2.23
N VAL A 127 2.47 -11.03 1.67
CA VAL A 127 2.64 -9.64 1.30
C VAL A 127 1.91 -8.74 2.27
N THR A 128 2.60 -7.74 2.80
CA THR A 128 2.05 -6.75 3.73
C THR A 128 2.26 -5.33 3.20
N VAL A 129 1.55 -4.37 3.78
CA VAL A 129 1.61 -2.96 3.37
C VAL A 129 2.86 -2.22 3.87
N ASN A 130 3.54 -2.72 4.91
CA ASN A 130 4.72 -2.07 5.46
C ASN A 130 5.70 -3.05 6.12
N ASP A 131 6.95 -2.60 6.30
CA ASP A 131 8.05 -3.40 6.85
C ASP A 131 7.83 -3.83 8.29
N TYR A 132 7.15 -3.02 9.09
CA TYR A 132 6.84 -3.35 10.48
C TYR A 132 5.95 -4.60 10.55
N LEU A 133 4.87 -4.65 9.77
CA LEU A 133 3.97 -5.80 9.70
C LEU A 133 4.70 -7.03 9.15
N ALA A 134 5.47 -6.87 8.06
CA ALA A 134 6.24 -7.96 7.48
C ALA A 134 7.19 -8.60 8.51
N LYS A 135 7.91 -7.77 9.26
CA LYS A 135 8.84 -8.23 10.31
C LYS A 135 8.09 -8.88 11.48
N ARG A 136 7.09 -8.21 12.04
CA ARG A 136 6.32 -8.72 13.19
C ARG A 136 5.69 -10.08 12.88
N ASP A 137 5.02 -10.19 11.73
CA ASP A 137 4.28 -11.39 11.36
C ASP A 137 5.21 -12.52 10.95
N SER A 138 6.33 -12.22 10.28
CA SER A 138 7.37 -13.20 9.99
C SER A 138 7.98 -13.77 11.28
N GLU A 139 8.34 -12.92 12.25
CA GLU A 139 8.93 -13.36 13.53
C GLU A 139 7.98 -14.26 14.34
N LEU A 140 6.68 -13.95 14.29
CA LEU A 140 5.67 -14.73 15.01
C LEU A 140 5.39 -16.06 14.31
N MET A 141 5.09 -16.03 13.02
CA MET A 141 4.68 -17.23 12.26
C MET A 141 5.87 -18.14 11.89
N ALA A 142 7.08 -17.58 11.75
CA ALA A 142 8.27 -18.39 11.55
C ALA A 142 8.50 -19.41 12.66
N LYS A 143 8.08 -19.13 13.89
CA LYS A 143 8.17 -20.10 15.00
C LYS A 143 7.40 -21.38 14.67
N VAL A 144 6.19 -21.26 14.11
CA VAL A 144 5.34 -22.40 13.73
C VAL A 144 5.91 -23.13 12.53
N HIS A 145 6.24 -22.39 11.46
CA HIS A 145 6.74 -22.99 10.22
C HIS A 145 8.09 -23.69 10.41
N ARG A 146 9.03 -23.05 11.12
CA ARG A 146 10.35 -23.65 11.43
C ARG A 146 10.22 -24.86 12.37
N TYR A 147 9.29 -24.85 13.32
CA TYR A 147 8.99 -26.01 14.15
C TYR A 147 8.57 -27.21 13.29
N LEU A 148 7.83 -26.98 12.23
CA LEU A 148 7.40 -27.98 11.25
C LEU A 148 8.45 -28.27 10.18
N GLY A 149 9.65 -27.63 10.22
CA GLY A 149 10.76 -27.91 9.31
C GLY A 149 10.72 -27.14 7.98
N LEU A 150 9.86 -26.10 7.84
CA LEU A 150 9.89 -25.19 6.69
C LEU A 150 10.81 -23.99 6.97
N THR A 151 11.42 -23.48 5.90
CA THR A 151 12.26 -22.27 5.93
C THR A 151 11.42 -21.02 5.75
N VAL A 152 11.77 -19.97 6.51
CA VAL A 152 11.07 -18.66 6.45
C VAL A 152 12.08 -17.55 6.28
N GLY A 153 11.91 -16.77 5.20
CA GLY A 153 12.65 -15.56 4.88
C GLY A 153 11.83 -14.29 5.11
N LEU A 154 12.54 -13.18 5.29
CA LEU A 154 12.00 -11.83 5.33
C LEU A 154 12.80 -10.96 4.38
N ILE A 155 12.12 -10.21 3.51
CA ILE A 155 12.73 -9.15 2.70
C ILE A 155 12.49 -7.83 3.41
N ALA A 156 13.58 -7.16 3.76
CA ALA A 156 13.60 -5.84 4.37
C ALA A 156 14.37 -4.84 3.47
N HIS A 157 14.19 -3.54 3.72
CA HIS A 157 14.68 -2.48 2.84
C HIS A 157 16.21 -2.54 2.60
N ASP A 158 17.02 -2.66 3.65
CA ASP A 158 18.50 -2.53 3.56
C ASP A 158 19.25 -3.83 3.32
N MET A 159 18.62 -4.83 2.69
CA MET A 159 19.26 -6.12 2.42
C MET A 159 20.06 -6.08 1.12
N ASP A 160 21.25 -6.72 1.15
CA ASP A 160 22.03 -7.00 -0.06
C ASP A 160 21.40 -8.12 -0.92
N ASN A 161 21.89 -8.27 -2.15
CA ASN A 161 21.32 -9.22 -3.10
C ASN A 161 21.49 -10.69 -2.68
N ASP A 162 22.56 -11.04 -1.96
CA ASP A 162 22.78 -12.42 -1.51
C ASP A 162 21.83 -12.78 -0.38
N ALA A 163 21.60 -11.87 0.56
CA ALA A 163 20.60 -12.02 1.62
C ALA A 163 19.19 -12.08 1.04
N ARG A 164 18.84 -11.22 0.04
CA ARG A 164 17.57 -11.28 -0.66
C ARG A 164 17.36 -12.62 -1.35
N ARG A 165 18.36 -13.09 -2.09
CA ARG A 165 18.31 -14.39 -2.78
C ARG A 165 18.10 -15.53 -1.80
N ALA A 166 18.80 -15.52 -0.66
CA ALA A 166 18.61 -16.52 0.40
C ALA A 166 17.20 -16.47 1.00
N ALA A 167 16.63 -15.28 1.20
CA ALA A 167 15.26 -15.11 1.71
C ALA A 167 14.22 -15.58 0.70
N TYR A 168 14.36 -15.26 -0.59
CA TYR A 168 13.47 -15.77 -1.64
C TYR A 168 13.60 -17.28 -1.88
N ALA A 169 14.75 -17.88 -1.56
CA ALA A 169 14.93 -19.33 -1.64
C ALA A 169 14.19 -20.11 -0.55
N CYS A 170 13.69 -19.44 0.49
CA CYS A 170 12.90 -20.07 1.55
C CYS A 170 11.54 -20.60 1.03
N ASP A 171 10.94 -21.54 1.78
CA ASP A 171 9.62 -22.08 1.47
C ASP A 171 8.52 -21.01 1.59
N ILE A 172 8.69 -20.08 2.54
CA ILE A 172 7.77 -18.97 2.81
C ILE A 172 8.61 -17.69 2.94
N THR A 173 8.23 -16.62 2.23
CA THR A 173 8.91 -15.32 2.29
C THR A 173 7.92 -14.22 2.60
N TYR A 174 8.19 -13.46 3.65
CA TYR A 174 7.45 -12.25 4.01
C TYR A 174 8.12 -11.04 3.36
N ALA A 175 7.33 -10.16 2.78
CA ALA A 175 7.81 -8.93 2.15
C ALA A 175 6.70 -7.87 2.07
N THR A 176 7.09 -6.62 1.82
CA THR A 176 6.13 -5.61 1.40
C THR A 176 5.87 -5.68 -0.10
N ASN A 177 4.72 -5.16 -0.53
CA ASN A 177 4.37 -5.00 -1.94
C ASN A 177 5.46 -4.23 -2.71
N ASN A 178 6.01 -3.16 -2.12
CA ASN A 178 7.05 -2.33 -2.70
C ASN A 178 8.34 -3.12 -2.94
N GLU A 179 8.85 -3.81 -1.92
CA GLU A 179 10.11 -4.57 -2.04
C GLU A 179 10.01 -5.66 -3.11
N LEU A 180 8.89 -6.40 -3.15
CA LEU A 180 8.65 -7.42 -4.18
C LEU A 180 8.64 -6.83 -5.58
N GLY A 181 7.94 -5.72 -5.78
CA GLY A 181 7.85 -5.08 -7.08
C GLY A 181 9.16 -4.44 -7.54
N PHE A 182 9.92 -3.82 -6.63
CA PHE A 182 11.24 -3.28 -6.96
C PHE A 182 12.27 -4.37 -7.23
N ASP A 183 12.25 -5.49 -6.50
CA ASP A 183 13.12 -6.63 -6.77
C ASP A 183 12.80 -7.24 -8.15
N TYR A 184 11.51 -7.35 -8.50
CA TYR A 184 11.11 -7.78 -9.84
C TYR A 184 11.66 -6.86 -10.94
N LEU A 185 11.57 -5.54 -10.75
CA LEU A 185 12.14 -4.59 -11.72
C LEU A 185 13.66 -4.74 -11.81
N ARG A 186 14.36 -4.85 -10.68
CA ARG A 186 15.82 -5.06 -10.66
C ARG A 186 16.21 -6.35 -11.37
N ASP A 187 15.50 -7.44 -11.12
CA ASP A 187 15.72 -8.75 -11.75
C ASP A 187 15.53 -8.71 -13.27
N ASN A 188 14.58 -7.89 -13.77
CA ASN A 188 14.37 -7.71 -15.22
C ASN A 188 15.40 -6.78 -15.87
N MET A 189 16.20 -6.07 -15.07
CA MET A 189 17.32 -5.26 -15.55
C MET A 189 18.67 -5.99 -15.49
N CYS A 190 18.74 -7.18 -14.86
CA CYS A 190 19.94 -7.96 -14.74
C CYS A 190 20.40 -8.52 -16.10
N MET A 191 21.70 -8.47 -16.36
CA MET A 191 22.29 -9.05 -17.58
C MET A 191 22.39 -10.58 -17.53
N TYR A 192 22.56 -11.14 -16.32
CA TYR A 192 22.75 -12.57 -16.13
C TYR A 192 21.69 -13.15 -15.19
N LYS A 193 21.18 -14.34 -15.53
CA LYS A 193 20.18 -15.05 -14.70
C LYS A 193 20.65 -15.30 -13.26
N LYS A 194 21.96 -15.50 -13.04
CA LYS A 194 22.53 -15.71 -11.70
C LYS A 194 22.42 -14.49 -10.77
N ASP A 195 22.25 -13.30 -11.35
CA ASP A 195 22.16 -12.04 -10.60
C ASP A 195 20.74 -11.76 -10.11
N LYS A 196 19.75 -12.50 -10.62
CA LYS A 196 18.38 -12.42 -10.13
C LYS A 196 18.28 -12.88 -8.67
N VAL A 197 17.41 -12.23 -7.91
CA VAL A 197 17.16 -12.57 -6.51
C VAL A 197 15.85 -13.35 -6.34
N GLN A 198 14.84 -13.08 -7.15
CA GLN A 198 13.54 -13.76 -7.08
C GLN A 198 13.52 -15.08 -7.84
N ARG A 199 12.66 -15.98 -7.39
CA ARG A 199 12.22 -17.16 -8.15
C ARG A 199 10.98 -16.82 -8.98
N GLU A 200 10.51 -17.79 -9.78
CA GLU A 200 9.23 -17.65 -10.48
C GLU A 200 8.09 -17.40 -9.48
N PRO A 201 7.16 -16.47 -9.76
CA PRO A 201 6.07 -16.09 -8.86
C PRO A 201 5.02 -17.20 -8.79
N ASN A 202 5.08 -18.05 -7.75
CA ASN A 202 4.17 -19.19 -7.60
C ASN A 202 2.88 -18.84 -6.85
N PHE A 203 2.97 -18.48 -5.55
CA PHE A 203 1.79 -18.16 -4.76
C PHE A 203 2.01 -16.92 -3.89
N ALA A 204 1.07 -15.97 -3.97
CA ALA A 204 1.03 -14.82 -3.08
C ALA A 204 -0.25 -14.80 -2.23
N ILE A 205 -0.09 -14.55 -0.94
CA ILE A 205 -1.15 -14.23 0.02
C ILE A 205 -0.98 -12.77 0.41
N VAL A 206 -1.92 -11.92 0.01
CA VAL A 206 -1.86 -10.47 0.21
C VAL A 206 -2.70 -10.09 1.43
N ASP A 207 -2.07 -9.50 2.45
CA ASP A 207 -2.79 -8.91 3.59
C ASP A 207 -3.20 -7.48 3.26
N GLU A 208 -4.37 -7.05 3.74
CA GLU A 208 -5.05 -5.81 3.37
C GLU A 208 -5.13 -5.67 1.83
N VAL A 209 -5.72 -6.69 1.21
CA VAL A 209 -5.70 -6.91 -0.25
C VAL A 209 -6.38 -5.79 -1.05
N ASP A 210 -7.38 -5.12 -0.50
CA ASP A 210 -8.04 -3.96 -1.08
C ASP A 210 -7.08 -2.77 -1.22
N SER A 211 -6.33 -2.44 -0.19
CA SER A 211 -5.33 -1.37 -0.26
C SER A 211 -4.27 -1.64 -1.34
N ILE A 212 -3.74 -2.86 -1.42
CA ILE A 212 -2.65 -3.19 -2.35
C ILE A 212 -3.14 -3.41 -3.78
N LEU A 213 -4.22 -4.16 -3.96
CA LEU A 213 -4.67 -4.58 -5.29
C LEU A 213 -5.72 -3.67 -5.93
N ILE A 214 -6.33 -2.76 -5.17
CA ILE A 214 -7.30 -1.78 -5.68
C ILE A 214 -6.76 -0.36 -5.52
N ASP A 215 -6.58 0.12 -4.28
CA ASP A 215 -6.24 1.52 -4.04
C ASP A 215 -4.87 1.90 -4.64
N GLU A 216 -3.84 1.08 -4.44
CA GLU A 216 -2.50 1.31 -4.97
C GLU A 216 -2.24 0.63 -6.32
N ALA A 217 -3.21 -0.12 -6.85
CA ALA A 217 -3.03 -1.00 -8.01
C ALA A 217 -2.43 -0.32 -9.24
N ARG A 218 -2.82 0.92 -9.50
CA ARG A 218 -2.40 1.71 -10.66
C ARG A 218 -1.16 2.56 -10.42
N THR A 219 -0.69 2.64 -9.18
CA THR A 219 0.54 3.37 -8.84
C THR A 219 1.75 2.65 -9.44
N PRO A 220 2.51 3.28 -10.34
CA PRO A 220 3.66 2.64 -10.95
C PRO A 220 4.86 2.64 -10.00
N LEU A 221 5.52 1.50 -9.90
CA LEU A 221 6.89 1.41 -9.40
C LEU A 221 7.82 1.80 -10.54
N ILE A 222 8.75 2.70 -10.30
CA ILE A 222 9.65 3.26 -11.32
C ILE A 222 11.09 3.16 -10.84
N ILE A 223 11.94 2.56 -11.65
CA ILE A 223 13.40 2.68 -11.50
C ILE A 223 13.89 3.67 -12.53
N SER A 224 14.54 4.73 -12.06
CA SER A 224 15.09 5.78 -12.88
C SER A 224 16.62 5.72 -12.89
N GLY A 225 17.22 5.98 -14.05
CA GLY A 225 18.64 6.16 -14.22
C GLY A 225 18.99 7.60 -14.62
N ARG A 226 20.28 7.90 -14.69
CA ARG A 226 20.77 9.21 -15.14
C ARG A 226 20.49 9.38 -16.63
N GLY A 227 19.86 10.47 -17.01
CA GLY A 227 19.69 10.88 -18.40
C GLY A 227 20.98 11.47 -18.99
N ASP A 228 21.09 11.42 -20.31
CA ASP A 228 22.29 11.86 -21.04
C ASP A 228 22.28 13.36 -21.39
N LYS A 229 21.21 14.12 -21.08
CA LYS A 229 21.04 15.49 -21.52
C LYS A 229 21.80 16.50 -20.65
N SER A 230 22.36 17.53 -21.32
CA SER A 230 23.03 18.67 -20.69
C SER A 230 22.06 19.49 -19.84
N THR A 231 22.54 19.99 -18.71
CA THR A 231 21.79 20.86 -17.79
C THR A 231 21.74 22.33 -18.26
N ASP A 232 22.59 22.71 -19.19
CA ASP A 232 22.77 24.11 -19.64
C ASP A 232 21.51 24.72 -20.26
N LEU A 233 20.66 23.86 -20.87
CA LEU A 233 19.46 24.34 -21.55
C LEU A 233 18.38 24.79 -20.55
N TYR A 234 18.32 24.16 -19.35
CA TYR A 234 17.41 24.58 -18.28
C TYR A 234 17.72 25.98 -17.76
N GLU A 235 18.99 26.30 -17.55
CA GLU A 235 19.40 27.63 -17.10
C GLU A 235 19.12 28.69 -18.17
N LYS A 236 19.34 28.36 -19.46
CA LYS A 236 19.05 29.30 -20.59
C LYS A 236 17.53 29.50 -20.71
N ALA A 237 16.74 28.44 -20.60
CA ALA A 237 15.28 28.52 -20.66
C ALA A 237 14.70 29.29 -19.48
N ASP A 238 15.26 29.15 -18.27
CA ASP A 238 14.85 29.92 -17.10
C ASP A 238 15.12 31.42 -17.28
N LYS A 239 16.35 31.78 -17.74
CA LYS A 239 16.69 33.16 -18.04
C LYS A 239 15.74 33.78 -19.08
N PHE A 240 15.38 33.02 -20.10
CA PHE A 240 14.39 33.42 -21.08
C PHE A 240 13.00 33.59 -20.47
N ALA A 241 12.51 32.60 -19.72
CA ALA A 241 11.19 32.64 -19.10
C ALA A 241 11.00 33.87 -18.19
N LYS A 242 12.06 34.29 -17.48
CA LYS A 242 12.05 35.49 -16.64
C LYS A 242 11.92 36.82 -17.44
N THR A 243 12.13 36.81 -18.76
CA THR A 243 11.91 37.95 -19.62
C THR A 243 10.51 38.06 -20.18
N LEU A 244 9.70 37.03 -20.02
CA LEU A 244 8.36 36.93 -20.57
C LEU A 244 7.30 37.57 -19.67
N THR A 245 6.27 38.13 -20.29
CA THR A 245 5.10 38.70 -19.61
C THR A 245 4.02 37.64 -19.47
N MET A 246 3.61 37.38 -18.23
CA MET A 246 2.61 36.38 -17.86
C MET A 246 1.20 36.95 -17.91
N ASN A 247 0.27 36.22 -18.50
CA ASN A 247 -1.17 36.43 -18.34
C ASN A 247 -1.81 35.29 -17.54
N LYS A 248 -2.78 35.63 -16.68
CA LYS A 248 -3.58 34.64 -15.93
C LYS A 248 -4.97 34.57 -16.52
N VAL A 249 -5.50 33.34 -16.65
CA VAL A 249 -6.93 33.14 -16.95
C VAL A 249 -7.72 33.55 -15.71
N ALA A 250 -8.46 34.67 -15.82
CA ALA A 250 -9.55 34.94 -14.90
C ALA A 250 -10.74 34.04 -15.28
N GLU A 251 -11.51 33.56 -14.31
CA GLU A 251 -12.72 32.75 -14.56
C GLU A 251 -13.64 33.44 -15.59
N LEU A 252 -13.62 32.95 -16.80
CA LEU A 252 -14.54 33.34 -17.86
C LEU A 252 -15.34 32.09 -18.25
N ASP A 253 -16.64 32.20 -18.11
CA ASP A 253 -17.63 31.11 -18.29
C ASP A 253 -17.85 30.66 -19.75
N ASP A 254 -17.18 31.28 -20.77
CA ASP A 254 -17.45 30.99 -22.18
C ASP A 254 -16.18 30.66 -22.98
N LYS A 255 -16.28 29.56 -23.71
CA LYS A 255 -15.23 28.95 -24.55
C LYS A 255 -14.94 29.68 -25.88
N GLU A 256 -15.25 30.96 -26.02
CA GLU A 256 -15.05 31.66 -27.28
C GLU A 256 -13.75 32.51 -27.30
N ASP A 257 -12.89 32.18 -28.24
CA ASP A 257 -11.66 32.93 -28.67
C ASP A 257 -10.62 33.28 -27.60
N TYR A 258 -9.94 32.25 -27.08
CA TYR A 258 -8.84 32.41 -26.12
C TYR A 258 -7.60 33.11 -26.71
N GLU A 259 -7.32 32.95 -28.01
CA GLU A 259 -6.07 33.45 -28.62
C GLU A 259 -6.06 34.98 -28.94
N ALA A 260 -7.22 35.58 -29.11
CA ALA A 260 -7.34 36.96 -29.58
C ALA A 260 -7.37 38.04 -28.48
N LYS A 261 -7.43 37.68 -27.20
CA LYS A 261 -7.66 38.61 -26.08
C LYS A 261 -6.48 38.86 -25.15
N PHE A 262 -5.35 38.13 -25.31
CA PHE A 262 -4.25 38.21 -24.37
C PHE A 262 -3.01 38.86 -25.00
N ASP A 263 -2.58 39.98 -24.42
CA ASP A 263 -1.42 40.78 -24.88
C ASP A 263 -0.10 40.35 -24.22
N GLY A 264 -0.07 39.14 -23.63
CA GLY A 264 1.10 38.55 -22.97
C GLY A 264 1.90 37.58 -23.83
N ASP A 265 2.93 37.02 -23.23
CA ASP A 265 3.82 36.07 -23.90
C ASP A 265 3.44 34.60 -23.60
N TYR A 266 2.82 34.36 -22.45
CA TYR A 266 2.29 33.04 -22.08
C TYR A 266 1.09 33.16 -21.16
N LEU A 267 0.25 32.12 -21.19
CA LEU A 267 -0.98 32.01 -20.44
C LEU A 267 -0.87 30.94 -19.37
N ILE A 268 -1.37 31.21 -18.15
CA ILE A 268 -1.44 30.26 -17.04
C ILE A 268 -2.89 29.99 -16.66
N ASP A 269 -3.21 28.71 -16.49
CA ASP A 269 -4.40 28.25 -15.78
C ASP A 269 -3.96 27.64 -14.43
N GLU A 270 -4.18 28.39 -13.34
CA GLU A 270 -3.80 27.93 -11.99
C GLU A 270 -4.65 26.71 -11.52
N LYS A 271 -5.90 26.57 -11.99
CA LYS A 271 -6.76 25.43 -11.62
C LYS A 271 -6.35 24.15 -12.34
N ALA A 272 -6.11 24.25 -13.65
CA ALA A 272 -5.66 23.11 -14.45
C ALA A 272 -4.16 22.84 -14.32
N LYS A 273 -3.40 23.71 -13.63
CA LYS A 273 -1.92 23.69 -13.53
C LYS A 273 -1.24 23.59 -14.90
N THR A 274 -1.81 24.25 -15.91
CA THR A 274 -1.28 24.27 -17.27
C THR A 274 -0.70 25.64 -17.63
N CYS A 275 0.26 25.64 -18.56
CA CYS A 275 0.94 26.81 -19.03
C CYS A 275 1.21 26.69 -20.54
N ASN A 276 0.83 27.70 -21.31
CA ASN A 276 0.96 27.67 -22.77
C ASN A 276 1.60 28.95 -23.27
N LEU A 277 2.58 28.83 -24.20
CA LEU A 277 3.13 29.97 -24.93
C LEU A 277 2.07 30.56 -25.87
N LEU A 278 1.99 31.86 -25.88
CA LEU A 278 1.20 32.64 -26.86
C LEU A 278 2.06 33.00 -28.09
N PRO A 279 1.48 33.41 -29.21
CA PRO A 279 2.22 33.75 -30.42
C PRO A 279 3.35 34.78 -30.21
N ASN A 280 3.13 35.77 -29.33
CA ASN A 280 4.16 36.74 -28.96
C ASN A 280 5.35 36.10 -28.24
N GLY A 281 5.07 35.14 -27.35
CA GLY A 281 6.10 34.36 -26.65
C GLY A 281 6.89 33.44 -27.57
N VAL A 282 6.21 32.82 -28.55
CA VAL A 282 6.89 32.02 -29.58
C VAL A 282 7.86 32.89 -30.40
N ALA A 283 7.42 34.02 -30.92
CA ALA A 283 8.28 34.94 -31.70
C ALA A 283 9.48 35.44 -30.90
N LYS A 284 9.28 35.73 -29.60
CA LYS A 284 10.40 36.12 -28.70
C LYS A 284 11.37 34.94 -28.47
N ALA A 285 10.86 33.72 -28.35
CA ALA A 285 11.69 32.52 -28.16
C ALA A 285 12.55 32.25 -29.41
N GLU A 286 11.96 32.31 -30.60
CA GLU A 286 12.66 32.14 -31.88
C GLU A 286 13.82 33.14 -32.02
N LYS A 287 13.54 34.39 -31.70
CA LYS A 287 14.58 35.45 -31.72
C LYS A 287 15.66 35.23 -30.66
N TYR A 288 15.28 34.81 -29.44
CA TYR A 288 16.24 34.66 -28.33
C TYR A 288 17.18 33.47 -28.53
N PHE A 289 16.63 32.35 -29.02
CA PHE A 289 17.39 31.12 -29.24
C PHE A 289 17.99 31.02 -30.65
N GLY A 290 17.63 31.92 -31.57
CA GLY A 290 18.15 31.94 -32.92
C GLY A 290 17.64 30.80 -33.80
N VAL A 291 16.40 30.39 -33.65
CA VAL A 291 15.72 29.35 -34.44
C VAL A 291 14.69 29.99 -35.36
N GLU A 292 14.51 29.44 -36.57
CA GLU A 292 13.58 30.00 -37.56
C GLU A 292 12.11 29.66 -37.21
N ASN A 293 11.86 28.46 -36.71
CA ASN A 293 10.53 28.04 -36.30
C ASN A 293 10.65 27.14 -35.05
N LEU A 294 10.10 27.58 -33.91
CA LEU A 294 10.15 26.88 -32.65
C LEU A 294 9.34 25.55 -32.66
N MET A 295 8.34 25.49 -33.56
CA MET A 295 7.44 24.28 -33.65
C MET A 295 7.99 23.19 -34.57
N ASP A 296 9.16 23.39 -35.19
CA ASP A 296 9.78 22.33 -35.98
C ASP A 296 10.20 21.12 -35.12
N PRO A 297 10.11 19.88 -35.66
CA PRO A 297 10.50 18.67 -34.95
C PRO A 297 11.91 18.70 -34.36
N GLU A 298 12.84 19.41 -35.02
CA GLU A 298 14.23 19.59 -34.55
C GLU A 298 14.31 20.43 -33.27
N ASN A 299 13.36 21.34 -33.05
CA ASN A 299 13.31 22.24 -31.91
C ASN A 299 12.44 21.73 -30.76
N THR A 300 11.88 20.51 -30.86
CA THR A 300 11.00 19.93 -29.83
C THR A 300 11.64 19.91 -28.44
N THR A 301 12.95 19.61 -28.35
CA THR A 301 13.68 19.62 -27.09
C THR A 301 13.75 21.04 -26.49
N LEU A 302 13.99 22.04 -27.31
CA LEU A 302 14.04 23.45 -26.88
C LEU A 302 12.65 23.91 -26.41
N LEU A 303 11.62 23.65 -27.19
CA LEU A 303 10.24 23.96 -26.83
C LEU A 303 9.85 23.33 -25.51
N HIS A 304 10.23 22.06 -25.29
CA HIS A 304 9.99 21.37 -24.03
C HIS A 304 10.64 22.11 -22.84
N HIS A 305 11.92 22.49 -22.94
CA HIS A 305 12.60 23.20 -21.85
C HIS A 305 11.98 24.56 -21.57
N ILE A 306 11.56 25.28 -22.62
CA ILE A 306 10.87 26.58 -22.48
C ILE A 306 9.54 26.36 -21.74
N ASN A 307 8.75 25.35 -22.13
CA ASN A 307 7.49 25.04 -21.49
C ASN A 307 7.67 24.68 -20.01
N GLN A 308 8.70 23.90 -19.66
CA GLN A 308 8.99 23.60 -18.25
C GLN A 308 9.47 24.84 -17.49
N ALA A 309 10.25 25.71 -18.10
CA ALA A 309 10.73 26.96 -17.48
C ALA A 309 9.56 27.91 -17.18
N ILE A 310 8.63 28.13 -18.13
CA ILE A 310 7.45 28.95 -17.89
C ILE A 310 6.51 28.36 -16.86
N ARG A 311 6.39 27.02 -16.82
CA ARG A 311 5.62 26.32 -15.80
C ARG A 311 6.24 26.48 -14.42
N ALA A 312 7.56 26.31 -14.30
CA ALA A 312 8.28 26.49 -13.04
C ALA A 312 8.16 27.93 -12.51
N ASN A 313 8.31 28.93 -13.38
CA ASN A 313 8.24 30.34 -12.98
C ASN A 313 6.81 30.82 -12.73
N GLY A 314 5.84 30.36 -13.53
CA GLY A 314 4.48 30.85 -13.51
C GLY A 314 3.58 30.14 -12.48
N ILE A 315 3.72 28.83 -12.30
CA ILE A 315 2.80 28.01 -11.50
C ILE A 315 3.42 27.59 -10.17
N MET A 316 4.67 27.10 -10.18
CA MET A 316 5.29 26.50 -9.01
C MET A 316 5.76 27.56 -8.01
N LYS A 317 5.31 27.44 -6.76
CA LYS A 317 5.56 28.42 -5.69
C LYS A 317 6.44 27.84 -4.58
N LEU A 318 7.48 28.58 -4.21
CA LEU A 318 8.29 28.26 -3.03
C LEU A 318 7.42 28.27 -1.76
N ASP A 319 7.70 27.38 -0.81
CA ASP A 319 6.98 27.17 0.45
C ASP A 319 5.52 26.69 0.32
N ILE A 320 5.07 26.43 -0.90
CA ILE A 320 3.75 25.84 -1.18
C ILE A 320 3.89 24.51 -1.92
N ASP A 321 4.51 24.51 -3.10
CA ASP A 321 4.69 23.32 -3.92
C ASP A 321 6.02 22.61 -3.63
N TYR A 322 7.03 23.36 -3.19
CA TYR A 322 8.35 22.87 -2.84
C TYR A 322 9.06 23.78 -1.83
N VAL A 323 10.09 23.24 -1.19
CA VAL A 323 11.03 23.99 -0.33
C VAL A 323 12.47 23.74 -0.77
N ILE A 324 13.39 24.64 -0.38
CA ILE A 324 14.82 24.44 -0.56
C ILE A 324 15.40 23.95 0.77
N LYS A 325 15.99 22.77 0.77
CA LYS A 325 16.64 22.20 1.94
C LYS A 325 17.99 21.59 1.56
N ASP A 326 19.03 21.96 2.29
CA ASP A 326 20.40 21.50 2.07
C ASP A 326 20.92 21.72 0.62
N GLY A 327 20.41 22.79 -0.07
CA GLY A 327 20.76 23.10 -1.46
C GLY A 327 20.01 22.25 -2.50
N GLU A 328 18.99 21.52 -2.10
CA GLU A 328 18.15 20.71 -2.99
C GLU A 328 16.67 21.11 -2.91
N ILE A 329 15.96 20.90 -4.02
CA ILE A 329 14.50 21.09 -4.07
C ILE A 329 13.83 19.86 -3.47
N VAL A 330 12.97 20.07 -2.47
CA VAL A 330 12.15 19.03 -1.84
C VAL A 330 10.68 19.35 -2.08
N ILE A 331 9.94 18.39 -2.63
CA ILE A 331 8.51 18.54 -2.94
C ILE A 331 7.71 18.61 -1.63
N VAL A 332 6.70 19.47 -1.62
CA VAL A 332 5.66 19.51 -0.57
C VAL A 332 4.42 18.81 -1.12
N ASP A 333 3.92 17.84 -0.39
CA ASP A 333 2.68 17.14 -0.73
C ASP A 333 1.49 18.10 -0.64
N GLU A 334 0.70 18.21 -1.68
CA GLU A 334 -0.41 19.16 -1.79
C GLU A 334 -1.52 18.89 -0.77
N PHE A 335 -1.73 17.62 -0.39
CA PHE A 335 -2.81 17.22 0.51
C PHE A 335 -2.40 17.22 1.97
N THR A 336 -1.18 16.79 2.24
CA THR A 336 -0.69 16.59 3.63
C THR A 336 0.26 17.70 4.11
N GLY A 337 0.82 18.51 3.19
CA GLY A 337 1.84 19.51 3.52
C GLY A 337 3.19 18.88 3.94
N ARG A 338 3.37 17.57 3.76
CA ARG A 338 4.60 16.86 4.15
C ARG A 338 5.70 17.02 3.12
N LEU A 339 6.95 17.03 3.59
CA LEU A 339 8.12 17.03 2.73
C LEU A 339 8.34 15.63 2.15
N MET A 340 8.40 15.54 0.82
CA MET A 340 8.58 14.29 0.09
C MET A 340 10.04 14.13 -0.33
N PHE A 341 10.87 13.65 0.58
CA PHE A 341 12.29 13.41 0.30
C PHE A 341 12.49 12.33 -0.77
N GLY A 342 13.47 12.52 -1.63
CA GLY A 342 13.82 11.57 -2.70
C GLY A 342 12.85 11.53 -3.88
N ARG A 343 11.70 12.21 -3.82
CA ARG A 343 10.79 12.38 -4.95
C ARG A 343 11.17 13.60 -5.78
N ARG A 344 10.91 13.52 -7.09
CA ARG A 344 11.18 14.58 -8.07
C ARG A 344 9.98 14.76 -8.98
N TYR A 345 9.73 15.99 -9.43
CA TYR A 345 8.75 16.24 -10.50
C TYR A 345 9.24 15.63 -11.81
N ASN A 346 8.31 15.11 -12.59
CA ASN A 346 8.57 14.45 -13.87
C ASN A 346 8.85 15.46 -15.01
N ASP A 347 9.28 14.94 -16.14
CA ASP A 347 9.36 15.64 -17.43
C ASP A 347 10.24 16.90 -17.43
N GLY A 348 11.28 16.95 -16.59
CA GLY A 348 12.19 18.07 -16.52
C GLY A 348 11.69 19.26 -15.67
N LEU A 349 10.47 19.19 -15.11
CA LEU A 349 9.95 20.26 -14.26
C LEU A 349 10.80 20.48 -13.01
N HIS A 350 11.32 19.40 -12.41
CA HIS A 350 12.17 19.51 -11.22
C HIS A 350 13.46 20.29 -11.54
N GLN A 351 14.09 20.00 -12.68
CA GLN A 351 15.28 20.70 -13.17
C GLN A 351 14.98 22.17 -13.51
N ALA A 352 13.80 22.43 -14.06
CA ALA A 352 13.38 23.81 -14.31
C ALA A 352 13.18 24.61 -13.01
N ILE A 353 12.69 23.95 -11.94
CA ILE A 353 12.60 24.58 -10.61
C ILE A 353 14.00 24.75 -10.01
N GLU A 354 14.90 23.76 -10.14
CA GLU A 354 16.31 23.89 -9.72
C GLU A 354 16.99 25.08 -10.40
N ALA A 355 16.77 25.27 -11.70
CA ALA A 355 17.28 26.42 -12.45
C ALA A 355 16.66 27.75 -12.00
N LYS A 356 15.34 27.78 -11.76
CA LYS A 356 14.61 28.94 -11.25
C LYS A 356 15.17 29.46 -9.93
N GLU A 357 15.43 28.55 -9.00
CA GLU A 357 15.92 28.85 -7.66
C GLU A 357 17.46 29.00 -7.58
N GLY A 358 18.16 28.78 -8.70
CA GLY A 358 19.61 28.90 -8.76
C GLY A 358 20.37 27.84 -7.95
N VAL A 359 19.72 26.72 -7.64
CA VAL A 359 20.39 25.57 -7.05
C VAL A 359 21.02 24.71 -8.15
N LYS A 360 21.89 23.77 -7.78
CA LYS A 360 22.54 22.90 -8.77
C LYS A 360 21.51 22.10 -9.56
N VAL A 361 21.45 22.33 -10.88
CA VAL A 361 20.58 21.56 -11.77
C VAL A 361 21.13 20.15 -11.93
N ASN A 362 20.38 19.17 -11.44
CA ASN A 362 20.73 17.78 -11.60
C ASN A 362 20.27 17.27 -12.97
N ARG A 363 20.95 16.23 -13.51
CA ARG A 363 20.55 15.63 -14.79
C ARG A 363 19.13 15.06 -14.72
N GLU A 364 18.41 15.10 -15.84
CA GLU A 364 17.13 14.43 -15.97
C GLU A 364 17.27 12.95 -15.59
N SER A 365 16.23 12.42 -14.96
CA SER A 365 16.14 10.99 -14.74
C SER A 365 15.43 10.35 -15.94
N LYS A 366 16.04 9.28 -16.48
CA LYS A 366 15.42 8.45 -17.52
C LYS A 366 14.78 7.24 -16.83
N THR A 367 13.51 7.00 -17.10
CA THR A 367 12.85 5.78 -16.64
C THR A 367 13.51 4.57 -17.31
N LEU A 368 14.08 3.68 -16.52
CA LEU A 368 14.73 2.45 -16.97
C LEU A 368 13.77 1.27 -16.97
N ALA A 369 12.95 1.17 -15.92
CA ALA A 369 11.96 0.11 -15.77
C ALA A 369 10.75 0.62 -14.98
N THR A 370 9.57 0.12 -15.32
CA THR A 370 8.33 0.45 -14.61
C THR A 370 7.38 -0.74 -14.62
N ILE A 371 6.62 -0.91 -13.55
CA ILE A 371 5.50 -1.84 -13.45
C ILE A 371 4.47 -1.30 -12.47
N THR A 372 3.19 -1.55 -12.70
CA THR A 372 2.13 -1.31 -11.70
C THR A 372 1.97 -2.52 -10.80
N PHE A 373 1.47 -2.35 -9.56
CA PHE A 373 1.14 -3.49 -8.71
C PHE A 373 0.13 -4.41 -9.38
N GLN A 374 -0.85 -3.85 -10.06
CA GLN A 374 -1.82 -4.62 -10.84
C GLN A 374 -1.16 -5.62 -11.80
N ASN A 375 -0.17 -5.17 -12.58
CA ASN A 375 0.52 -6.03 -13.53
C ASN A 375 1.46 -7.00 -12.83
N PHE A 376 2.11 -6.57 -11.75
CA PHE A 376 3.04 -7.43 -10.99
C PHE A 376 2.31 -8.62 -10.35
N PHE A 377 1.22 -8.38 -9.61
CA PHE A 377 0.51 -9.46 -8.92
C PHE A 377 -0.21 -10.44 -9.87
N ARG A 378 -0.50 -10.03 -11.10
CA ARG A 378 -1.03 -10.93 -12.14
C ARG A 378 0.00 -11.93 -12.68
N LEU A 379 1.27 -11.81 -12.31
CA LEU A 379 2.33 -12.76 -12.69
C LEU A 379 2.32 -14.02 -11.83
N TYR A 380 1.69 -14.00 -10.66
CA TYR A 380 1.62 -15.17 -9.80
C TYR A 380 0.70 -16.25 -10.39
N ASP A 381 1.17 -17.52 -10.32
CA ASP A 381 0.35 -18.67 -10.71
C ASP A 381 -0.91 -18.78 -9.85
N LYS A 382 -0.80 -18.45 -8.57
CA LYS A 382 -1.90 -18.39 -7.61
C LYS A 382 -1.81 -17.11 -6.78
N LEU A 383 -2.92 -16.39 -6.73
CA LEU A 383 -3.08 -15.15 -5.94
C LEU A 383 -4.26 -15.33 -4.99
N SER A 384 -4.11 -14.87 -3.77
CA SER A 384 -5.18 -14.78 -2.78
C SER A 384 -4.95 -13.59 -1.87
N GLY A 385 -5.95 -13.23 -1.09
CA GLY A 385 -5.79 -12.13 -0.16
C GLY A 385 -6.86 -12.11 0.93
N MET A 386 -6.64 -11.24 1.89
CA MET A 386 -7.54 -11.07 3.03
C MET A 386 -7.62 -9.59 3.42
N THR A 387 -8.82 -9.18 3.83
CA THR A 387 -9.09 -7.84 4.38
C THR A 387 -10.41 -7.88 5.15
N GLY A 388 -10.77 -6.78 5.80
CA GLY A 388 -12.07 -6.59 6.46
C GLY A 388 -13.17 -5.99 5.56
N THR A 389 -12.84 -5.54 4.34
CA THR A 389 -13.65 -4.62 3.52
C THR A 389 -13.69 -4.95 2.01
N ALA A 390 -13.42 -6.20 1.61
CA ALA A 390 -13.30 -6.57 0.19
C ALA A 390 -14.62 -6.58 -0.61
N MET A 391 -15.77 -6.79 0.04
CA MET A 391 -17.06 -6.95 -0.66
C MET A 391 -17.48 -5.73 -1.47
N THR A 392 -17.09 -4.54 -1.06
CA THR A 392 -17.37 -3.30 -1.79
C THR A 392 -16.70 -3.27 -3.15
N GLU A 393 -15.53 -3.90 -3.25
CA GLU A 393 -14.68 -3.92 -4.45
C GLU A 393 -14.70 -5.29 -5.17
N GLU A 394 -15.66 -6.18 -4.83
CA GLU A 394 -15.75 -7.54 -5.42
C GLU A 394 -15.75 -7.52 -6.94
N SER A 395 -16.42 -6.55 -7.55
CA SER A 395 -16.50 -6.42 -9.01
C SER A 395 -15.14 -6.14 -9.65
N GLU A 396 -14.31 -5.30 -9.03
CA GLU A 396 -12.96 -5.00 -9.50
C GLU A 396 -12.02 -6.19 -9.30
N PHE A 397 -12.04 -6.85 -8.15
CA PHE A 397 -11.27 -8.06 -7.90
C PHE A 397 -11.54 -9.14 -8.95
N ARG A 398 -12.82 -9.35 -9.27
CA ARG A 398 -13.23 -10.34 -10.28
C ARG A 398 -12.80 -9.94 -11.68
N GLN A 399 -12.97 -8.68 -12.06
CA GLN A 399 -12.66 -8.19 -13.40
C GLN A 399 -11.16 -8.13 -13.69
N ILE A 400 -10.36 -7.70 -12.71
CA ILE A 400 -8.92 -7.45 -12.89
C ILE A 400 -8.09 -8.71 -12.63
N TYR A 401 -8.41 -9.42 -11.54
CA TYR A 401 -7.59 -10.53 -11.03
C TYR A 401 -8.28 -11.90 -11.11
N SER A 402 -9.55 -11.95 -11.53
CA SER A 402 -10.38 -13.16 -11.50
C SER A 402 -10.53 -13.75 -10.09
N LEU A 403 -10.50 -12.90 -9.07
CA LEU A 403 -10.63 -13.30 -7.67
C LEU A 403 -12.06 -13.09 -7.17
N ASP A 404 -12.63 -14.13 -6.56
CA ASP A 404 -13.91 -14.05 -5.84
C ASP A 404 -13.69 -13.62 -4.39
N VAL A 405 -14.65 -12.90 -3.83
CA VAL A 405 -14.66 -12.54 -2.42
C VAL A 405 -15.63 -13.46 -1.64
N ILE A 406 -15.14 -14.06 -0.56
CA ILE A 406 -15.94 -14.88 0.34
C ILE A 406 -16.00 -14.22 1.70
N GLU A 407 -17.19 -13.82 2.10
CA GLU A 407 -17.44 -13.26 3.43
C GLU A 407 -17.43 -14.38 4.48
N ILE A 408 -16.42 -14.34 5.37
CA ILE A 408 -16.25 -15.33 6.43
C ILE A 408 -17.05 -14.88 7.67
N PRO A 409 -17.89 -15.74 8.28
CA PRO A 409 -18.61 -15.37 9.49
C PRO A 409 -17.64 -15.13 10.65
N THR A 410 -18.00 -14.22 11.56
CA THR A 410 -17.24 -13.97 12.77
C THR A 410 -17.30 -15.16 13.73
N ASN A 411 -16.21 -15.39 14.48
CA ASN A 411 -16.15 -16.49 15.46
C ASN A 411 -17.17 -16.33 16.60
N LYS A 412 -17.43 -15.09 16.98
CA LYS A 412 -18.48 -14.74 17.97
C LYS A 412 -19.44 -13.73 17.35
N PRO A 413 -20.71 -13.68 17.81
CA PRO A 413 -21.65 -12.65 17.34
C PRO A 413 -21.09 -11.24 17.54
N VAL A 414 -21.27 -10.38 16.53
CA VAL A 414 -20.89 -8.97 16.62
C VAL A 414 -21.82 -8.27 17.58
N ILE A 415 -21.24 -7.71 18.67
CA ILE A 415 -21.96 -6.95 19.69
C ILE A 415 -21.74 -5.42 19.55
N ARG A 416 -20.95 -4.98 18.56
CA ARG A 416 -20.70 -3.57 18.28
C ARG A 416 -21.99 -2.89 17.85
N ILE A 417 -22.25 -1.71 18.41
CA ILE A 417 -23.37 -0.86 18.05
C ILE A 417 -22.80 0.32 17.25
N ASP A 418 -23.17 0.41 15.99
CA ASP A 418 -22.83 1.54 15.13
C ASP A 418 -23.93 2.60 15.24
N ASN A 419 -23.61 3.70 15.92
CA ASN A 419 -24.55 4.82 16.05
C ASN A 419 -24.60 5.64 14.76
N HIS A 420 -25.73 6.32 14.53
CA HIS A 420 -25.86 7.23 13.40
C HIS A 420 -24.91 8.41 13.51
N ASP A 421 -24.50 8.94 12.37
CA ASP A 421 -23.66 10.13 12.27
C ASP A 421 -24.34 11.32 12.93
N GLN A 422 -23.55 12.12 13.66
CA GLN A 422 -23.98 13.36 14.28
C GLN A 422 -23.48 14.55 13.46
N ILE A 423 -24.41 15.34 12.96
CA ILE A 423 -24.12 16.51 12.13
C ILE A 423 -24.06 17.77 13.00
N TYR A 424 -23.00 18.56 12.82
CA TYR A 424 -22.76 19.80 13.56
C TYR A 424 -22.71 20.99 12.63
N LYS A 425 -23.17 22.16 13.09
CA LYS A 425 -23.18 23.41 12.32
C LYS A 425 -21.77 23.88 11.92
N ASN A 426 -20.76 23.59 12.76
CA ASN A 426 -19.39 23.97 12.52
C ASN A 426 -18.42 23.03 13.26
N GLU A 427 -17.14 23.07 12.89
CA GLU A 427 -16.08 22.23 13.49
C GLU A 427 -15.89 22.48 14.99
N ARG A 428 -16.02 23.73 15.44
CA ARG A 428 -15.89 24.06 16.86
C ARG A 428 -16.93 23.34 17.72
N GLY A 429 -18.19 23.31 17.24
CA GLY A 429 -19.26 22.57 17.89
C GLY A 429 -19.01 21.06 17.89
N LYS A 430 -18.54 20.51 16.76
CA LYS A 430 -18.14 19.11 16.63
C LYS A 430 -17.06 18.74 17.66
N PHE A 431 -15.93 19.46 17.69
CA PHE A 431 -14.83 19.13 18.62
C PHE A 431 -15.23 19.31 20.09
N LYS A 432 -16.10 20.27 20.40
CA LYS A 432 -16.66 20.38 21.74
C LYS A 432 -17.44 19.12 22.12
N ALA A 433 -18.33 18.65 21.25
CA ALA A 433 -19.14 17.46 21.50
C ALA A 433 -18.27 16.19 21.62
N VAL A 434 -17.23 16.05 20.78
CA VAL A 434 -16.25 14.97 20.91
C VAL A 434 -15.60 14.97 22.30
N CYS A 435 -15.11 16.12 22.76
CA CYS A 435 -14.50 16.22 24.07
C CYS A 435 -15.49 15.97 25.22
N ASP A 436 -16.77 16.40 25.08
CA ASP A 436 -17.81 16.14 26.07
C ASP A 436 -18.10 14.63 26.17
N GLN A 437 -18.18 13.93 25.02
CA GLN A 437 -18.36 12.49 24.96
C GLN A 437 -17.18 11.73 25.56
N VAL A 438 -15.93 12.12 25.22
CA VAL A 438 -14.73 11.53 25.80
C VAL A 438 -14.70 11.69 27.31
N GLU A 439 -15.06 12.87 27.82
CA GLU A 439 -15.11 13.13 29.28
C GLU A 439 -16.17 12.25 29.96
N ALA A 440 -17.34 12.08 29.34
CA ALA A 440 -18.41 11.23 29.87
C ALA A 440 -17.98 9.76 29.91
N CYS A 441 -17.30 9.27 28.90
CA CYS A 441 -16.74 7.91 28.87
C CYS A 441 -15.62 7.73 29.90
N HIS A 442 -14.74 8.72 30.00
CA HIS A 442 -13.62 8.69 31.00
C HIS A 442 -14.15 8.60 32.44
N LYS A 443 -15.19 9.37 32.79
CA LYS A 443 -15.83 9.29 34.11
C LYS A 443 -16.44 7.92 34.42
N LYS A 444 -16.82 7.16 33.38
CA LYS A 444 -17.34 5.78 33.50
C LYS A 444 -16.23 4.72 33.52
N GLY A 445 -14.97 5.13 33.34
CA GLY A 445 -13.84 4.19 33.17
C GLY A 445 -13.83 3.48 31.82
N GLN A 446 -14.62 3.93 30.84
CA GLN A 446 -14.68 3.36 29.49
C GLN A 446 -13.49 3.86 28.66
N PRO A 447 -12.71 2.95 28.03
CA PRO A 447 -11.67 3.37 27.10
C PRO A 447 -12.27 3.98 25.83
N VAL A 448 -11.56 4.94 25.23
CA VAL A 448 -12.02 5.66 24.03
C VAL A 448 -10.88 5.76 23.03
N LEU A 449 -11.20 5.45 21.76
CA LEU A 449 -10.35 5.74 20.62
C LEU A 449 -10.99 6.87 19.79
N VAL A 450 -10.25 7.95 19.58
CA VAL A 450 -10.69 9.10 18.78
C VAL A 450 -9.93 9.08 17.45
N GLY A 451 -10.60 8.83 16.35
CA GLY A 451 -10.03 8.94 14.99
C GLY A 451 -10.10 10.37 14.47
N THR A 452 -9.04 10.87 13.88
CA THR A 452 -8.96 12.17 13.20
C THR A 452 -8.37 12.02 11.81
N VAL A 453 -8.68 12.94 10.90
CA VAL A 453 -8.26 12.85 9.49
C VAL A 453 -6.91 13.48 9.19
N THR A 454 -6.32 14.26 10.14
CA THR A 454 -5.01 14.89 9.98
C THR A 454 -4.28 15.01 11.30
N ILE A 455 -2.94 15.12 11.24
CA ILE A 455 -2.07 15.37 12.42
C ILE A 455 -2.52 16.64 13.17
N GLU A 456 -2.82 17.71 12.42
CA GLU A 456 -3.25 18.98 13.02
C GLU A 456 -4.53 18.83 13.86
N LYS A 457 -5.50 18.05 13.32
CA LYS A 457 -6.75 17.78 14.05
C LYS A 457 -6.54 16.89 15.27
N SER A 458 -5.61 15.94 15.19
CA SER A 458 -5.23 15.11 16.33
C SER A 458 -4.57 15.95 17.44
N GLU A 459 -3.69 16.86 17.07
CA GLU A 459 -3.05 17.80 17.99
C GLU A 459 -4.06 18.79 18.59
N LEU A 460 -5.03 19.28 17.81
CA LEU A 460 -6.11 20.14 18.29
C LEU A 460 -6.96 19.44 19.35
N VAL A 461 -7.42 18.20 19.08
CA VAL A 461 -8.17 17.39 20.04
C VAL A 461 -7.34 17.13 21.29
N SER A 462 -6.05 16.83 21.14
CA SER A 462 -5.13 16.65 22.25
C SER A 462 -5.04 17.91 23.14
N LYS A 463 -4.90 19.11 22.55
CA LYS A 463 -4.91 20.37 23.31
C LYS A 463 -6.22 20.58 24.07
N LEU A 464 -7.36 20.29 23.45
CA LEU A 464 -8.67 20.43 24.08
C LEU A 464 -8.87 19.44 25.24
N LEU A 465 -8.43 18.20 25.13
CA LEU A 465 -8.49 17.21 26.20
C LEU A 465 -7.53 17.52 27.34
N LYS A 466 -6.31 18.03 27.04
CA LYS A 466 -5.36 18.52 28.06
C LYS A 466 -5.95 19.67 28.86
N ALA A 467 -6.63 20.63 28.22
CA ALA A 467 -7.30 21.75 28.88
C ALA A 467 -8.40 21.29 29.86
N ARG A 468 -8.96 20.08 29.63
CA ARG A 468 -9.96 19.46 30.53
C ARG A 468 -9.34 18.52 31.59
N GLY A 469 -8.03 18.43 31.65
CA GLY A 469 -7.31 17.54 32.56
C GLY A 469 -7.42 16.03 32.24
N ILE A 470 -7.84 15.67 31.05
CA ILE A 470 -8.03 14.28 30.61
C ILE A 470 -6.70 13.73 30.11
N LYS A 471 -6.18 12.69 30.78
CA LYS A 471 -4.97 11.97 30.35
C LYS A 471 -5.27 11.15 29.10
N HIS A 472 -4.43 11.30 28.07
CA HIS A 472 -4.57 10.58 26.81
C HIS A 472 -3.22 10.40 26.12
N GLN A 473 -3.17 9.53 25.14
CA GLN A 473 -2.00 9.29 24.28
C GLN A 473 -2.38 9.61 22.83
N VAL A 474 -1.43 10.16 22.08
CA VAL A 474 -1.60 10.49 20.68
C VAL A 474 -0.76 9.53 19.85
N LEU A 475 -1.43 8.85 18.92
CA LEU A 475 -0.84 7.99 17.89
C LEU A 475 -0.77 8.80 16.61
N ASN A 476 0.42 9.18 16.19
CA ASN A 476 0.63 9.86 14.93
C ASN A 476 1.97 9.47 14.31
N ALA A 477 2.14 9.77 13.02
CA ALA A 477 3.32 9.44 12.24
C ALA A 477 4.66 9.94 12.85
N LYS A 478 4.63 10.81 13.85
CA LYS A 478 5.82 11.31 14.57
C LYS A 478 6.35 10.33 15.63
N ASN A 479 5.56 9.30 16.01
CA ASN A 479 5.85 8.42 17.15
C ASN A 479 5.87 6.93 16.78
N HIS A 480 6.28 6.56 15.57
CA HIS A 480 6.27 5.18 15.06
C HIS A 480 6.93 4.14 16.00
N GLU A 481 8.05 4.47 16.62
CA GLU A 481 8.77 3.52 17.49
C GLU A 481 7.98 3.09 18.74
N ARG A 482 7.07 3.94 19.21
CA ARG A 482 6.24 3.67 20.40
C ARG A 482 4.82 3.22 20.09
N GLU A 483 4.47 3.18 18.82
CA GLU A 483 3.10 2.85 18.37
C GLU A 483 2.65 1.48 18.87
N ALA A 484 3.49 0.47 18.71
CA ALA A 484 3.18 -0.89 19.15
C ALA A 484 2.92 -1.01 20.65
N GLU A 485 3.68 -0.26 21.49
CA GLU A 485 3.49 -0.25 22.94
C GLU A 485 2.17 0.44 23.32
N ILE A 486 1.83 1.51 22.61
CA ILE A 486 0.59 2.28 22.86
C ILE A 486 -0.62 1.46 22.41
N VAL A 487 -0.56 0.84 21.22
CA VAL A 487 -1.63 -0.02 20.70
C VAL A 487 -1.87 -1.23 21.61
N ALA A 488 -0.81 -1.85 22.14
CA ALA A 488 -0.92 -2.97 23.08
C ALA A 488 -1.67 -2.61 24.37
N GLN A 489 -1.75 -1.31 24.71
CA GLN A 489 -2.50 -0.82 25.86
C GLN A 489 -3.90 -0.30 25.49
N ALA A 490 -4.19 -0.13 24.20
CA ALA A 490 -5.50 0.33 23.76
C ALA A 490 -6.61 -0.64 24.24
N GLY A 491 -7.71 -0.06 24.71
CA GLY A 491 -8.81 -0.84 25.28
C GLY A 491 -8.70 -1.17 26.78
N LYS A 492 -7.59 -0.86 27.45
CA LYS A 492 -7.53 -0.94 28.92
C LYS A 492 -8.41 0.13 29.53
N LEU A 493 -8.97 -0.18 30.72
CA LEU A 493 -9.88 0.73 31.44
C LEU A 493 -9.30 2.12 31.60
N SER A 494 -10.13 3.13 31.34
CA SER A 494 -9.83 4.57 31.48
C SER A 494 -8.76 5.13 30.53
N LEU A 495 -8.26 4.38 29.56
CA LEU A 495 -7.30 4.88 28.60
C LEU A 495 -7.99 5.54 27.40
N ILE A 496 -7.44 6.67 27.00
CA ILE A 496 -7.94 7.45 25.85
C ILE A 496 -6.81 7.58 24.84
N HIS A 497 -7.09 7.19 23.59
CA HIS A 497 -6.16 7.25 22.48
C HIS A 497 -6.74 8.13 21.37
N ILE A 498 -5.90 8.97 20.78
CA ILE A 498 -6.22 9.75 19.58
C ILE A 498 -5.34 9.21 18.45
N SER A 499 -5.95 8.77 17.37
CA SER A 499 -5.27 8.28 16.18
C SER A 499 -5.68 9.06 14.94
N GLU A 500 -4.81 9.10 13.96
CA GLU A 500 -5.09 9.53 12.59
C GLU A 500 -4.90 8.34 11.65
N PRO A 501 -5.51 8.33 10.46
CA PRO A 501 -5.21 7.31 9.46
C PRO A 501 -3.73 7.43 9.06
N THR A 502 -3.05 6.29 9.10
CA THR A 502 -1.65 6.16 8.66
C THR A 502 -1.58 6.05 7.17
#